data_c113bc99545d8fc35ded4d6bffb3e22a
#
_entry.id   c113bc99545d8fc35ded4d6bffb3e22a
#
_cell.length_a   1.000
_cell.length_b   1.000
_cell.length_c   1.000
_cell.angle_alpha   90.00
_cell.angle_beta   90.00
_cell.angle_gamma   90.00
#
_symmetry.space_group_name_H-M   'P 1'
#
loop_
_entity.id
_entity.type
_entity.pdbx_description
1 polymer ?
#
loop_
_entity_poly.entity_id
_entity_poly.type
_entity_poly.pdbx_seq_one_letter_code
_entity_poly.pdbx_strand_id
1 'polypeptide(L)'
;MSSPIRFAGAALLAVAALAACSSSNGPSSAGRQVAFQLATKPVGAAVRAAAAVAGTEVIGLGNDTIVLSQVQLVLRRIELERTGGTVCDSLTTDDDCEELKAGPILLDLPLGAGAARSFTVALDTGSYSKIKFEIHRPESNHDGAFLALHPDFDGVSIMVTGTYNGTAFTYTSDLDVEQEHELSPPISVTETTGANLTLFVDLASWFANAGNTGLIDPQTANNGGAAEGEVKSNIEASLNAFEDDNHDGHDDHGGN
;
A
#
# COMPACT_ATOMS: atom_id res chain seq x y z
N MET A 1 41.14 -73.61 11.96
CA MET A 1 41.47 -74.26 10.67
C MET A 1 40.45 -73.86 9.65
N SER A 2 40.93 -73.45 8.49
CA SER A 2 40.26 -73.23 7.23
C SER A 2 39.97 -71.78 6.88
N SER A 3 40.78 -71.41 5.95
CA SER A 3 41.00 -70.16 5.26
C SER A 3 39.90 -69.75 4.28
N PRO A 4 40.10 -68.62 3.61
CA PRO A 4 39.07 -67.74 3.06
C PRO A 4 38.89 -67.90 1.53
N ILE A 5 37.77 -67.47 1.05
CA ILE A 5 37.62 -67.26 -0.43
C ILE A 5 37.19 -65.85 -0.66
N ARG A 6 38.07 -65.11 -1.39
CA ARG A 6 37.84 -63.80 -1.95
C ARG A 6 37.11 -63.93 -3.29
N PHE A 7 36.02 -63.21 -3.46
CA PHE A 7 35.49 -62.89 -4.79
C PHE A 7 35.47 -61.39 -5.01
N ALA A 8 36.29 -61.00 -5.93
CA ALA A 8 36.30 -59.64 -6.47
C ALA A 8 35.19 -59.55 -7.54
N GLY A 9 34.20 -58.72 -7.29
CA GLY A 9 33.18 -58.36 -8.24
C GLY A 9 33.41 -56.92 -8.68
N ALA A 10 33.82 -56.74 -9.93
CA ALA A 10 33.95 -55.44 -10.58
C ALA A 10 32.54 -54.92 -10.93
N ALA A 11 32.10 -53.85 -10.29
CA ALA A 11 30.90 -53.16 -10.66
C ALA A 11 31.23 -52.05 -11.68
N LEU A 12 30.78 -52.24 -12.92
CA LEU A 12 30.76 -51.16 -13.94
C LEU A 12 29.73 -50.10 -13.54
N LEU A 13 30.19 -48.89 -13.26
CA LEU A 13 29.35 -47.72 -13.17
C LEU A 13 29.07 -47.18 -14.56
N ALA A 14 27.85 -47.40 -15.05
CA ALA A 14 27.33 -46.70 -16.22
C ALA A 14 26.83 -45.31 -15.79
N VAL A 15 27.59 -44.28 -16.11
CA VAL A 15 27.15 -42.89 -15.99
C VAL A 15 26.22 -42.56 -17.13
N ALA A 16 24.93 -42.56 -16.90
CA ALA A 16 23.95 -42.03 -17.81
C ALA A 16 23.90 -40.49 -17.64
N ALA A 17 24.52 -39.76 -18.57
CA ALA A 17 24.38 -38.30 -18.66
C ALA A 17 22.98 -37.99 -19.20
N LEU A 18 22.06 -37.66 -18.35
CA LEU A 18 20.79 -37.01 -18.72
C LEU A 18 21.07 -35.57 -19.06
N ALA A 19 21.25 -35.31 -20.36
CA ALA A 19 21.19 -33.94 -20.88
C ALA A 19 19.73 -33.47 -20.81
N ALA A 20 19.38 -32.83 -19.70
CA ALA A 20 18.15 -32.05 -19.59
C ALA A 20 18.33 -30.76 -20.40
N CYS A 21 17.94 -30.80 -21.69
CA CYS A 21 17.67 -29.57 -22.42
C CYS A 21 16.40 -28.94 -21.85
N SER A 22 16.54 -28.09 -20.86
CA SER A 22 15.51 -27.12 -20.51
C SER A 22 15.64 -25.93 -21.45
N SER A 23 15.08 -26.05 -22.65
CA SER A 23 14.82 -24.91 -23.51
C SER A 23 13.58 -24.18 -23.02
N SER A 24 13.73 -23.40 -21.98
CA SER A 24 12.80 -22.31 -21.67
C SER A 24 13.44 -20.99 -22.09
N ASN A 25 13.65 -20.82 -23.39
CA ASN A 25 13.89 -19.54 -24.00
C ASN A 25 12.54 -18.91 -24.41
N GLY A 26 11.66 -18.71 -23.44
CA GLY A 26 10.75 -17.59 -23.50
C GLY A 26 11.52 -16.37 -22.98
N PRO A 27 11.38 -15.18 -23.56
CA PRO A 27 11.82 -13.99 -22.87
C PRO A 27 11.07 -13.97 -21.54
N SER A 28 11.78 -14.26 -20.45
CA SER A 28 11.27 -13.89 -19.14
C SER A 28 11.21 -12.36 -19.20
N SER A 29 10.02 -11.83 -19.31
CA SER A 29 9.74 -10.45 -18.92
C SER A 29 10.02 -10.38 -17.43
N ALA A 30 11.30 -10.28 -17.07
CA ALA A 30 11.67 -9.80 -15.77
C ALA A 30 11.28 -8.32 -15.78
N GLY A 31 9.99 -8.05 -15.54
CA GLY A 31 9.49 -6.70 -15.37
C GLY A 31 10.39 -5.98 -14.35
N ARG A 32 10.74 -4.74 -14.64
CA ARG A 32 11.51 -3.93 -13.71
C ARG A 32 10.67 -3.70 -12.47
N GLN A 33 11.32 -3.70 -11.33
CA GLN A 33 10.60 -3.50 -10.07
C GLN A 33 10.46 -2.01 -9.79
N VAL A 34 9.24 -1.56 -9.60
CA VAL A 34 8.94 -0.28 -8.99
C VAL A 34 8.69 -0.53 -7.52
N ALA A 35 9.42 0.18 -6.67
CA ALA A 35 9.18 0.15 -5.25
C ALA A 35 8.08 1.16 -4.92
N PHE A 36 7.02 0.65 -4.33
CA PHE A 36 6.00 1.49 -3.70
C PHE A 36 6.30 1.59 -2.22
N GLN A 37 6.31 2.80 -1.72
CA GLN A 37 6.43 3.07 -0.31
C GLN A 37 5.10 3.63 0.20
N LEU A 38 4.68 3.15 1.35
CA LEU A 38 3.55 3.69 2.08
C LEU A 38 4.12 4.50 3.25
N ALA A 39 3.88 5.79 3.26
CA ALA A 39 4.33 6.69 4.30
C ALA A 39 3.16 7.44 4.91
N THR A 40 3.28 7.76 6.20
CA THR A 40 2.37 8.67 6.88
C THR A 40 3.10 9.95 7.22
N LYS A 41 2.40 11.08 7.11
CA LYS A 41 2.99 12.37 7.44
C LYS A 41 3.34 12.41 8.91
N PRO A 42 4.59 12.73 9.26
CA PRO A 42 4.93 12.96 10.66
C PRO A 42 4.10 14.13 11.17
N VAL A 43 3.36 13.90 12.25
CA VAL A 43 2.64 14.98 12.93
C VAL A 43 3.66 16.06 13.33
N GLY A 44 3.43 17.31 12.95
CA GLY A 44 4.34 18.42 13.21
C GLY A 44 4.66 18.55 14.69
N ALA A 45 5.86 19.09 15.01
CA ALA A 45 6.37 19.20 16.39
C ALA A 45 5.42 19.93 17.37
N ALA A 46 4.54 20.79 16.86
CA ALA A 46 3.53 21.51 17.67
C ALA A 46 2.39 20.59 18.19
N VAL A 47 2.21 19.42 17.59
CA VAL A 47 1.15 18.45 17.90
C VAL A 47 1.70 17.26 18.72
N ARG A 48 3.02 17.14 18.85
CA ARG A 48 3.69 16.06 19.61
C ARG A 48 3.73 16.41 21.10
N ALA A 49 2.64 16.16 21.79
CA ALA A 49 2.55 16.49 23.23
C ALA A 49 2.90 15.31 24.17
N ALA A 50 3.26 14.14 23.67
CA ALA A 50 3.67 13.01 24.52
C ALA A 50 4.75 12.17 23.83
N ALA A 51 5.60 11.51 24.61
CA ALA A 51 6.55 10.52 24.08
C ALA A 51 5.76 9.44 23.33
N ALA A 52 5.86 9.45 22.00
CA ALA A 52 5.21 8.44 21.17
C ALA A 52 5.73 7.06 21.57
N VAL A 53 4.85 6.18 21.97
CA VAL A 53 5.16 4.76 22.12
C VAL A 53 5.41 4.24 20.71
N ALA A 54 6.49 3.48 20.51
CA ALA A 54 6.80 2.91 19.21
C ALA A 54 5.58 2.16 18.66
N GLY A 55 5.19 2.44 17.41
CA GLY A 55 4.02 1.86 16.78
C GLY A 55 2.69 2.56 17.12
N THR A 56 2.73 3.78 17.67
CA THR A 56 1.54 4.61 17.85
C THR A 56 1.76 6.00 17.23
N GLU A 57 0.68 6.64 16.80
CA GLU A 57 0.66 8.04 16.36
C GLU A 57 -0.18 8.87 17.32
N VAL A 58 0.36 9.99 17.78
CA VAL A 58 -0.33 10.89 18.72
C VAL A 58 -0.69 12.18 18.01
N ILE A 59 -1.98 12.47 17.96
CA ILE A 59 -2.55 13.65 17.32
C ILE A 59 -3.23 14.48 18.40
N GLY A 60 -2.79 15.71 18.59
CA GLY A 60 -3.42 16.65 19.51
C GLY A 60 -3.89 17.90 18.76
N LEU A 61 -5.11 18.35 19.00
CA LEU A 61 -5.66 19.55 18.41
C LEU A 61 -6.66 20.21 19.37
N GLY A 62 -6.43 21.48 19.72
CA GLY A 62 -7.21 22.16 20.75
C GLY A 62 -6.97 21.52 22.13
N ASN A 63 -8.03 21.03 22.73
CA ASN A 63 -7.96 20.31 24.01
C ASN A 63 -8.06 18.78 23.86
N ASP A 64 -8.19 18.31 22.64
CA ASP A 64 -8.42 16.90 22.34
C ASP A 64 -7.13 16.18 21.96
N THR A 65 -7.09 14.88 22.24
CA THR A 65 -5.97 14.00 21.90
C THR A 65 -6.50 12.68 21.38
N ILE A 66 -6.00 12.28 20.21
CA ILE A 66 -6.15 10.93 19.66
C ILE A 66 -4.79 10.23 19.72
N VAL A 67 -4.79 8.99 20.20
CA VAL A 67 -3.65 8.08 20.09
C VAL A 67 -4.08 6.92 19.19
N LEU A 68 -3.54 6.84 18.00
CA LEU A 68 -3.77 5.75 17.06
C LEU A 68 -2.84 4.58 17.41
N SER A 69 -3.36 3.38 17.49
CA SER A 69 -2.61 2.15 17.73
C SER A 69 -2.57 1.23 16.49
N GLN A 70 -3.54 1.37 15.60
CA GLN A 70 -3.58 0.69 14.33
C GLN A 70 -4.44 1.47 13.34
N VAL A 71 -3.99 1.55 12.10
CA VAL A 71 -4.75 2.09 10.96
C VAL A 71 -4.60 1.12 9.81
N GLN A 72 -5.71 0.60 9.34
CA GLN A 72 -5.77 -0.34 8.24
C GLN A 72 -6.70 0.19 7.15
N LEU A 73 -6.31 0.00 5.90
CA LEU A 73 -7.16 0.30 4.75
C LEU A 73 -7.07 -0.80 3.70
N VAL A 74 -8.14 -0.97 2.93
CA VAL A 74 -8.21 -1.92 1.82
C VAL A 74 -8.04 -1.15 0.52
N LEU A 75 -6.97 -1.48 -0.22
CA LEU A 75 -6.80 -1.05 -1.60
C LEU A 75 -7.18 -2.18 -2.54
N ARG A 76 -7.89 -1.86 -3.62
CA ARG A 76 -8.30 -2.83 -4.63
C ARG A 76 -7.42 -2.79 -5.86
N ARG A 77 -7.11 -1.60 -6.36
CA ARG A 77 -6.41 -1.37 -7.60
C ARG A 77 -5.26 -0.41 -7.37
N ILE A 78 -4.13 -0.71 -8.01
CA ILE A 78 -3.05 0.26 -8.24
C ILE A 78 -2.74 0.17 -9.73
N GLU A 79 -2.85 1.29 -10.43
CA GLU A 79 -2.68 1.39 -11.88
C GLU A 79 -1.78 2.57 -12.20
N LEU A 80 -0.87 2.40 -13.14
CA LEU A 80 -0.04 3.47 -13.68
C LEU A 80 -0.39 3.71 -15.14
N GLU A 81 -0.68 4.95 -15.50
CA GLU A 81 -1.01 5.37 -16.85
C GLU A 81 0.23 5.88 -17.58
N ARG A 82 0.48 5.35 -18.77
CA ARG A 82 1.63 5.75 -19.60
C ARG A 82 1.45 7.15 -20.16
N THR A 83 2.55 7.89 -20.26
CA THR A 83 2.58 9.22 -20.89
C THR A 83 2.20 9.11 -22.37
N GLY A 84 1.14 9.81 -22.76
CA GLY A 84 0.65 9.85 -24.14
C GLY A 84 -0.16 8.65 -24.57
N GLY A 85 -0.48 7.73 -23.63
CA GLY A 85 -1.44 6.65 -23.83
C GLY A 85 -2.88 7.13 -23.97
N THR A 86 -3.74 6.25 -24.44
CA THR A 86 -5.20 6.47 -24.42
C THR A 86 -5.69 6.41 -22.98
N VAL A 87 -6.67 7.23 -22.63
CA VAL A 87 -7.28 7.23 -21.29
C VAL A 87 -7.74 5.84 -20.92
N CYS A 88 -7.29 5.33 -19.79
CA CYS A 88 -7.54 3.97 -19.31
C CYS A 88 -9.00 3.69 -18.89
N ASP A 89 -9.93 4.59 -19.15
CA ASP A 89 -11.34 4.47 -18.80
C ASP A 89 -12.17 3.60 -19.76
N SER A 90 -11.61 3.14 -20.86
CA SER A 90 -12.37 2.30 -21.78
C SER A 90 -12.04 0.83 -21.55
N LEU A 91 -13.09 0.01 -21.39
CA LEU A 91 -13.10 -1.44 -21.27
C LEU A 91 -12.47 -2.20 -22.45
N THR A 92 -11.60 -1.58 -23.20
CA THR A 92 -10.84 -2.18 -24.30
C THR A 92 -9.47 -2.55 -23.78
N THR A 93 -9.05 -3.75 -24.07
CA THR A 93 -7.73 -4.33 -23.84
C THR A 93 -6.63 -3.55 -24.55
N ASP A 94 -6.39 -2.31 -24.16
CA ASP A 94 -5.27 -1.52 -24.66
C ASP A 94 -4.10 -1.64 -23.68
N ASP A 95 -2.94 -2.07 -24.23
CA ASP A 95 -1.67 -2.28 -23.52
C ASP A 95 -1.06 -0.99 -22.91
N ASP A 96 -1.77 0.13 -22.94
CA ASP A 96 -1.27 1.44 -22.48
C ASP A 96 -1.44 1.67 -20.98
N CYS A 97 -2.16 0.77 -20.29
CA CYS A 97 -2.44 0.84 -18.87
C CYS A 97 -1.84 -0.34 -18.14
N GLU A 98 -0.93 -0.05 -17.22
CA GLU A 98 -0.29 -1.07 -16.39
C GLU A 98 -1.08 -1.26 -15.09
N GLU A 99 -1.92 -2.29 -15.05
CA GLU A 99 -2.59 -2.69 -13.82
C GLU A 99 -1.63 -3.48 -12.93
N LEU A 100 -1.19 -2.87 -11.84
CA LEU A 100 -0.17 -3.42 -10.95
C LEU A 100 -0.74 -4.43 -9.96
N LYS A 101 -2.01 -4.27 -9.62
CA LYS A 101 -2.68 -5.12 -8.65
C LYS A 101 -4.17 -5.19 -8.94
N ALA A 102 -4.63 -6.39 -9.19
CA ALA A 102 -6.04 -6.73 -9.24
C ALA A 102 -6.45 -7.41 -7.93
N GLY A 103 -7.54 -6.93 -7.33
CA GLY A 103 -8.14 -7.49 -6.13
C GLY A 103 -7.68 -6.85 -4.82
N PRO A 104 -8.52 -6.99 -3.76
CA PRO A 104 -8.29 -6.29 -2.50
C PRO A 104 -7.01 -6.73 -1.80
N ILE A 105 -6.28 -5.75 -1.27
CA ILE A 105 -5.13 -5.94 -0.37
C ILE A 105 -5.35 -5.14 0.90
N LEU A 106 -5.07 -5.75 2.05
CA LEU A 106 -5.09 -5.05 3.32
C LEU A 106 -3.74 -4.40 3.57
N LEU A 107 -3.74 -3.10 3.79
CA LEU A 107 -2.56 -2.33 4.15
C LEU A 107 -2.66 -1.86 5.61
N ASP A 108 -1.64 -2.15 6.40
CA ASP A 108 -1.42 -1.51 7.69
C ASP A 108 -0.59 -0.25 7.46
N LEU A 109 -1.14 0.92 7.79
CA LEU A 109 -0.41 2.17 7.69
C LEU A 109 0.68 2.24 8.79
N PRO A 110 1.88 2.71 8.44
CA PRO A 110 2.93 2.90 9.43
C PRO A 110 2.55 4.00 10.44
N LEU A 111 2.80 3.78 11.70
CA LEU A 111 2.54 4.73 12.78
C LEU A 111 3.83 5.13 13.47
N GLY A 112 3.93 6.41 13.80
CA GLY A 112 5.11 7.01 14.42
C GLY A 112 6.07 7.64 13.41
N ALA A 113 6.95 8.51 13.91
CA ALA A 113 7.87 9.29 13.09
C ALA A 113 8.83 8.40 12.29
N GLY A 114 8.90 8.62 10.99
CA GLY A 114 9.81 7.91 10.08
C GLY A 114 9.39 6.47 9.77
N ALA A 115 8.17 6.08 10.11
CA ALA A 115 7.66 4.77 9.77
C ALA A 115 7.22 4.75 8.29
N ALA A 116 7.78 3.83 7.53
CA ALA A 116 7.40 3.58 6.14
C ALA A 116 7.28 2.07 5.91
N ARG A 117 6.35 1.67 5.06
CA ARG A 117 6.26 0.29 4.56
C ARG A 117 6.46 0.31 3.07
N SER A 118 7.26 -0.60 2.56
CA SER A 118 7.53 -0.72 1.13
C SER A 118 7.02 -2.05 0.60
N PHE A 119 6.50 -2.03 -0.62
CA PHE A 119 6.26 -3.21 -1.44
C PHE A 119 6.73 -2.93 -2.86
N THR A 120 7.10 -3.97 -3.59
CA THR A 120 7.61 -3.85 -4.95
C THR A 120 6.64 -4.48 -5.93
N VAL A 121 6.50 -3.84 -7.08
CA VAL A 121 5.68 -4.32 -8.19
C VAL A 121 6.55 -4.37 -9.44
N ALA A 122 6.36 -5.39 -10.28
CA ALA A 122 7.02 -5.46 -11.57
C ALA A 122 6.25 -4.60 -12.57
N LEU A 123 6.96 -3.71 -13.26
CA LEU A 123 6.44 -2.87 -14.33
C LEU A 123 7.23 -3.06 -15.61
N ASP A 124 6.58 -2.83 -16.74
CA ASP A 124 7.25 -2.70 -18.01
C ASP A 124 8.02 -1.37 -18.11
N THR A 125 9.02 -1.35 -18.97
CA THR A 125 9.77 -0.12 -19.26
C THR A 125 8.88 0.89 -19.95
N GLY A 126 8.91 2.14 -19.47
CA GLY A 126 8.06 3.21 -20.00
C GLY A 126 8.15 4.47 -19.18
N SER A 127 7.41 5.48 -19.63
CA SER A 127 7.20 6.73 -18.89
C SER A 127 5.74 6.78 -18.45
N TYR A 128 5.51 7.06 -17.17
CA TYR A 128 4.19 7.05 -16.56
C TYR A 128 3.90 8.42 -15.96
N SER A 129 2.74 8.99 -16.31
CA SER A 129 2.36 10.34 -15.92
C SER A 129 1.27 10.39 -14.87
N LYS A 130 0.69 9.24 -14.52
CA LYS A 130 -0.42 9.21 -13.57
C LYS A 130 -0.44 7.90 -12.78
N ILE A 131 -0.84 7.98 -11.52
CA ILE A 131 -1.17 6.84 -10.70
C ILE A 131 -2.63 6.91 -10.26
N LYS A 132 -3.33 5.78 -10.34
CA LYS A 132 -4.67 5.59 -9.79
C LYS A 132 -4.64 4.51 -8.71
N PHE A 133 -5.41 4.69 -7.67
CA PHE A 133 -5.66 3.66 -6.67
C PHE A 133 -7.07 3.78 -6.11
N GLU A 134 -7.64 2.67 -5.71
CA GLU A 134 -9.01 2.59 -5.21
C GLU A 134 -9.00 2.14 -3.75
N ILE A 135 -9.53 2.97 -2.84
CA ILE A 135 -9.95 2.52 -1.53
C ILE A 135 -11.23 1.75 -1.74
N HIS A 136 -11.22 0.47 -1.37
CA HIS A 136 -12.30 -0.45 -1.73
C HIS A 136 -13.00 -0.99 -0.50
N ARG A 137 -14.33 -0.98 -0.56
CA ARG A 137 -15.18 -1.65 0.42
C ARG A 137 -15.44 -3.10 -0.02
N PRO A 138 -14.80 -4.10 0.61
CA PRO A 138 -14.99 -5.49 0.22
C PRO A 138 -16.43 -5.96 0.46
N GLU A 139 -16.91 -6.78 -0.47
CA GLU A 139 -18.24 -7.38 -0.40
C GLU A 139 -18.17 -8.90 -0.62
N SER A 140 -18.94 -9.65 0.16
CA SER A 140 -18.88 -11.12 0.19
C SER A 140 -19.23 -11.79 -1.15
N ASN A 141 -19.97 -11.11 -2.03
CA ASN A 141 -20.34 -11.57 -3.38
C ASN A 141 -19.18 -11.45 -4.40
N HIS A 142 -18.18 -10.59 -4.15
CA HIS A 142 -17.06 -10.35 -5.06
C HIS A 142 -15.71 -10.69 -4.45
N ASP A 143 -15.53 -10.43 -3.15
CA ASP A 143 -14.24 -10.46 -2.46
C ASP A 143 -14.10 -11.63 -1.47
N GLY A 144 -14.84 -12.73 -1.71
CA GLY A 144 -14.91 -13.84 -0.77
C GLY A 144 -13.55 -14.44 -0.36
N ALA A 145 -12.56 -14.45 -1.26
CA ALA A 145 -11.22 -14.95 -0.92
C ALA A 145 -10.48 -14.01 0.04
N PHE A 146 -10.64 -12.71 -0.11
CA PHE A 146 -10.09 -11.71 0.80
C PHE A 146 -10.79 -11.77 2.16
N LEU A 147 -12.12 -11.81 2.17
CA LEU A 147 -12.93 -11.84 3.39
C LEU A 147 -12.76 -13.15 4.19
N ALA A 148 -12.39 -14.25 3.53
CA ALA A 148 -12.04 -15.49 4.25
C ALA A 148 -10.79 -15.32 5.14
N LEU A 149 -9.89 -14.40 4.79
CA LEU A 149 -8.70 -14.06 5.56
C LEU A 149 -8.91 -12.87 6.49
N HIS A 150 -9.83 -11.97 6.12
CA HIS A 150 -10.09 -10.69 6.79
C HIS A 150 -11.59 -10.47 7.01
N PRO A 151 -12.27 -11.33 7.81
CA PRO A 151 -13.72 -11.30 7.96
C PRO A 151 -14.26 -10.00 8.56
N ASP A 152 -13.44 -9.27 9.32
CA ASP A 152 -13.83 -8.00 9.94
C ASP A 152 -13.95 -6.84 8.92
N PHE A 153 -13.54 -7.08 7.66
CA PHE A 153 -13.61 -6.11 6.58
C PHE A 153 -14.82 -6.32 5.64
N ASP A 154 -15.79 -7.15 6.00
CA ASP A 154 -17.03 -7.26 5.22
C ASP A 154 -17.82 -5.95 5.30
N GLY A 155 -17.89 -5.21 4.19
CA GLY A 155 -18.48 -3.89 4.12
C GLY A 155 -17.64 -2.76 4.77
N VAL A 156 -16.39 -3.02 5.12
CA VAL A 156 -15.47 -2.06 5.76
C VAL A 156 -14.21 -1.91 4.91
N SER A 157 -13.90 -0.67 4.52
CA SER A 157 -12.69 -0.34 3.76
C SER A 157 -11.55 0.19 4.62
N ILE A 158 -11.90 0.82 5.75
CA ILE A 158 -10.94 1.42 6.68
C ILE A 158 -11.31 1.04 8.11
N MET A 159 -10.30 0.63 8.88
CA MET A 159 -10.44 0.36 10.31
C MET A 159 -9.33 1.06 11.09
N VAL A 160 -9.72 1.81 12.12
CA VAL A 160 -8.80 2.53 13.01
C VAL A 160 -9.08 2.17 14.44
N THR A 161 -8.04 1.81 15.18
CA THR A 161 -8.16 1.61 16.64
C THR A 161 -7.24 2.55 17.39
N GLY A 162 -7.68 2.95 18.57
CA GLY A 162 -6.91 3.88 19.39
C GLY A 162 -7.65 4.36 20.62
N THR A 163 -7.23 5.51 21.13
CA THR A 163 -7.95 6.21 22.21
C THR A 163 -8.22 7.66 21.83
N TYR A 164 -9.41 8.15 22.18
CA TYR A 164 -9.80 9.55 22.13
C TYR A 164 -9.96 10.08 23.56
N ASN A 165 -9.15 11.06 23.93
CA ASN A 165 -9.10 11.58 25.29
C ASN A 165 -8.98 10.48 26.38
N GLY A 166 -8.20 9.43 26.06
CA GLY A 166 -7.97 8.29 26.94
C GLY A 166 -9.05 7.19 26.87
N THR A 167 -10.16 7.41 26.16
CA THR A 167 -11.22 6.41 25.96
C THR A 167 -10.96 5.60 24.67
N ALA A 168 -10.93 4.27 24.77
CA ALA A 168 -10.71 3.40 23.63
C ALA A 168 -11.83 3.54 22.59
N PHE A 169 -11.45 3.50 21.29
CA PHE A 169 -12.38 3.49 20.17
C PHE A 169 -11.97 2.51 19.10
N THR A 170 -12.95 2.09 18.31
CA THR A 170 -12.77 1.52 16.97
C THR A 170 -13.63 2.34 16.02
N TYR A 171 -12.97 2.90 15.02
CA TYR A 171 -13.64 3.57 13.89
C TYR A 171 -13.60 2.67 12.69
N THR A 172 -14.71 2.58 11.96
CA THR A 172 -14.84 1.86 10.71
C THR A 172 -15.48 2.74 9.66
N SER A 173 -15.03 2.62 8.42
CA SER A 173 -15.59 3.33 7.28
C SER A 173 -15.85 2.37 6.13
N ASP A 174 -16.91 2.62 5.40
CA ASP A 174 -17.27 1.95 4.15
C ASP A 174 -16.93 2.83 2.93
N LEU A 175 -15.93 3.70 3.07
CA LEU A 175 -15.44 4.57 1.99
C LEU A 175 -15.04 3.71 0.78
N ASP A 176 -15.57 4.07 -0.40
CA ASP A 176 -15.31 3.38 -1.66
C ASP A 176 -15.07 4.47 -2.71
N VAL A 177 -13.79 4.74 -3.00
CA VAL A 177 -13.40 5.90 -3.80
C VAL A 177 -12.11 5.62 -4.58
N GLU A 178 -12.12 5.99 -5.86
CA GLU A 178 -10.92 6.05 -6.68
C GLU A 178 -10.21 7.39 -6.49
N GLN A 179 -8.89 7.32 -6.33
CA GLN A 179 -7.99 8.46 -6.26
C GLN A 179 -7.06 8.44 -7.47
N GLU A 180 -6.88 9.60 -8.08
CA GLU A 180 -6.02 9.80 -9.24
C GLU A 180 -5.04 10.95 -8.95
N HIS A 181 -3.75 10.70 -9.18
CA HIS A 181 -2.70 11.68 -8.99
C HIS A 181 -1.82 11.78 -10.23
N GLU A 182 -1.64 13.01 -10.71
CA GLU A 182 -0.69 13.31 -11.78
C GLU A 182 0.74 13.26 -11.23
N LEU A 183 1.62 12.55 -11.95
CA LEU A 183 3.05 12.49 -11.66
C LEU A 183 3.76 13.55 -12.53
N SER A 184 4.30 14.59 -11.90
CA SER A 184 4.94 15.70 -12.59
C SER A 184 6.31 16.02 -11.98
N PRO A 185 7.41 15.71 -12.71
CA PRO A 185 7.47 15.11 -14.05
C PRO A 185 7.01 13.65 -14.06
N PRO A 186 6.70 13.08 -15.25
CA PRO A 186 6.40 11.66 -15.36
C PRO A 186 7.57 10.79 -14.92
N ILE A 187 7.30 9.71 -14.21
CA ILE A 187 8.33 8.74 -13.82
C ILE A 187 8.79 7.92 -15.01
N SER A 188 10.07 7.55 -15.03
CA SER A 188 10.68 6.76 -16.09
C SER A 188 11.22 5.44 -15.57
N VAL A 189 10.63 4.34 -16.03
CA VAL A 189 11.10 2.98 -15.77
C VAL A 189 11.93 2.51 -16.97
N THR A 190 13.21 2.24 -16.75
CA THR A 190 14.13 1.79 -17.80
C THR A 190 14.60 0.37 -17.55
N GLU A 191 15.36 -0.21 -18.49
CA GLU A 191 15.94 -1.55 -18.28
C GLU A 191 16.93 -1.62 -17.11
N THR A 192 17.45 -0.52 -16.65
CA THR A 192 18.48 -0.45 -15.60
C THR A 192 18.03 0.27 -14.35
N THR A 193 16.96 1.06 -14.45
CA THR A 193 16.47 1.91 -13.36
C THR A 193 14.99 1.61 -13.12
N GLY A 194 14.63 1.30 -11.89
CA GLY A 194 13.26 1.29 -11.42
C GLY A 194 12.82 2.71 -11.05
N ALA A 195 11.66 2.82 -10.46
CA ALA A 195 11.16 4.05 -9.85
C ALA A 195 10.73 3.78 -8.41
N ASN A 196 10.73 4.83 -7.60
CA ASN A 196 10.22 4.79 -6.24
C ASN A 196 9.00 5.73 -6.16
N LEU A 197 7.87 5.18 -5.79
CA LEU A 197 6.62 5.91 -5.61
C LEU A 197 6.21 5.84 -4.15
N THR A 198 5.91 6.99 -3.58
CA THR A 198 5.36 7.07 -2.22
C THR A 198 3.89 7.41 -2.28
N LEU A 199 3.06 6.49 -1.73
CA LEU A 199 1.68 6.78 -1.36
C LEU A 199 1.70 7.37 0.04
N PHE A 200 1.25 8.60 0.15
CA PHE A 200 1.36 9.41 1.34
C PHE A 200 0.00 9.66 1.98
N VAL A 201 -0.08 9.49 3.31
CA VAL A 201 -1.33 9.65 4.07
C VAL A 201 -1.12 10.60 5.25
N ASP A 202 -1.88 11.70 5.29
CA ASP A 202 -1.89 12.62 6.43
C ASP A 202 -2.92 12.19 7.48
N LEU A 203 -2.54 11.30 8.39
CA LEU A 203 -3.42 10.81 9.45
C LEU A 203 -3.89 11.90 10.41
N ALA A 204 -3.13 13.01 10.56
CA ALA A 204 -3.47 14.09 11.46
C ALA A 204 -4.74 14.84 11.03
N SER A 205 -5.05 14.83 9.74
CA SER A 205 -6.23 15.51 9.20
C SER A 205 -7.52 14.69 9.33
N TRP A 206 -7.44 13.38 9.48
CA TRP A 206 -8.61 12.50 9.40
C TRP A 206 -9.73 12.87 10.36
N PHE A 207 -9.38 13.15 11.59
CA PHE A 207 -10.34 13.51 12.65
C PHE A 207 -10.31 14.99 13.03
N ALA A 208 -9.70 15.85 12.22
CA ALA A 208 -9.77 17.30 12.43
C ALA A 208 -11.16 17.83 12.06
N ASN A 209 -11.71 18.73 12.90
CA ASN A 209 -12.97 19.40 12.55
C ASN A 209 -12.73 20.46 11.44
N ALA A 210 -13.80 20.87 10.74
CA ALA A 210 -13.74 21.81 9.61
C ALA A 210 -13.03 23.15 9.93
N GLY A 211 -13.01 23.53 11.19
CA GLY A 211 -12.29 24.74 11.64
C GLY A 211 -10.84 24.50 12.00
N ASN A 212 -10.36 23.25 11.97
CA ASN A 212 -9.05 22.83 12.46
C ASN A 212 -8.72 23.34 13.88
N THR A 213 -9.74 23.35 14.75
CA THR A 213 -9.68 23.87 16.13
C THR A 213 -9.80 22.79 17.20
N GLY A 214 -10.20 21.58 16.82
CA GLY A 214 -10.38 20.42 17.70
C GLY A 214 -10.54 19.15 16.90
N LEU A 215 -10.51 18.01 17.61
CA LEU A 215 -10.68 16.70 17.01
C LEU A 215 -12.14 16.23 17.14
N ILE A 216 -12.59 15.56 16.08
CA ILE A 216 -13.86 14.83 16.05
C ILE A 216 -13.68 13.55 16.87
N ASP A 217 -14.63 13.23 17.74
CA ASP A 217 -14.69 11.92 18.41
C ASP A 217 -14.92 10.82 17.34
N PRO A 218 -13.97 9.91 17.11
CA PRO A 218 -14.08 8.90 16.08
C PRO A 218 -15.34 8.01 16.19
N GLN A 219 -15.88 7.84 17.39
CA GLN A 219 -17.11 7.07 17.58
C GLN A 219 -18.33 7.74 16.95
N THR A 220 -18.33 9.08 16.84
CA THR A 220 -19.42 9.83 16.18
C THR A 220 -19.31 9.83 14.65
N ALA A 221 -18.21 9.35 14.12
CA ALA A 221 -17.92 9.27 12.68
C ALA A 221 -18.13 7.87 12.08
N ASN A 222 -18.45 6.87 12.91
CA ASN A 222 -18.83 5.55 12.42
C ASN A 222 -20.05 5.63 11.50
N ASN A 223 -20.26 4.60 10.69
CA ASN A 223 -21.33 4.52 9.69
C ASN A 223 -22.70 4.90 10.28
N GLY A 224 -23.37 5.88 9.69
CA GLY A 224 -24.59 6.50 10.21
C GLY A 224 -24.38 7.55 11.30
N GLY A 225 -23.15 7.84 11.70
CA GLY A 225 -22.82 8.85 12.69
C GLY A 225 -22.87 10.28 12.16
N ALA A 226 -23.04 11.25 13.07
CA ALA A 226 -23.23 12.65 12.68
C ALA A 226 -22.01 13.27 11.98
N ALA A 227 -20.80 12.78 12.27
CA ALA A 227 -19.54 13.25 11.70
C ALA A 227 -18.98 12.36 10.57
N GLU A 228 -19.73 11.33 10.14
CA GLU A 228 -19.29 10.37 9.13
C GLU A 228 -18.82 11.08 7.84
N GLY A 229 -19.64 11.96 7.28
CA GLY A 229 -19.33 12.63 6.01
C GLY A 229 -18.10 13.54 6.09
N GLU A 230 -17.90 14.22 7.24
CA GLU A 230 -16.74 15.08 7.46
C GLU A 230 -15.46 14.27 7.52
N VAL A 231 -15.45 13.16 8.27
CA VAL A 231 -14.27 12.29 8.39
C VAL A 231 -13.96 11.58 7.08
N LYS A 232 -14.97 11.10 6.34
CA LYS A 232 -14.76 10.54 4.99
C LYS A 232 -14.09 11.54 4.05
N SER A 233 -14.60 12.77 4.00
CA SER A 233 -14.01 13.83 3.16
C SER A 233 -12.57 14.18 3.58
N ASN A 234 -12.28 14.19 4.87
CA ASN A 234 -10.92 14.40 5.36
C ASN A 234 -9.98 13.27 4.94
N ILE A 235 -10.44 12.02 5.00
CA ILE A 235 -9.66 10.86 4.56
C ILE A 235 -9.35 10.96 3.06
N GLU A 236 -10.34 11.23 2.23
CA GLU A 236 -10.15 11.43 0.78
C GLU A 236 -9.11 12.53 0.49
N ALA A 237 -9.20 13.67 1.18
CA ALA A 237 -8.28 14.77 1.00
C ALA A 237 -6.87 14.53 1.56
N SER A 238 -6.68 13.51 2.39
CA SER A 238 -5.41 13.19 3.05
C SER A 238 -4.44 12.39 2.20
N LEU A 239 -4.94 11.80 1.13
CA LEU A 239 -4.20 10.87 0.28
C LEU A 239 -3.46 11.63 -0.81
N ASN A 240 -2.20 11.28 -1.04
CA ASN A 240 -1.38 11.83 -2.11
C ASN A 240 -0.39 10.77 -2.61
N ALA A 241 0.14 10.96 -3.83
CA ALA A 241 1.17 10.11 -4.38
C ALA A 241 2.20 10.96 -5.13
N PHE A 242 3.48 10.66 -4.95
CA PHE A 242 4.58 11.37 -5.60
C PHE A 242 5.82 10.48 -5.76
N GLU A 243 6.76 10.90 -6.60
CA GLU A 243 8.07 10.28 -6.72
C GLU A 243 8.97 10.72 -5.56
N ASP A 244 9.60 9.74 -4.90
CA ASP A 244 10.44 9.93 -3.72
C ASP A 244 11.63 8.96 -3.80
N ASP A 245 12.63 9.36 -4.60
CA ASP A 245 13.82 8.54 -4.88
C ASP A 245 14.76 8.44 -3.67
N ASN A 246 14.74 9.44 -2.80
CA ASN A 246 15.59 9.50 -1.62
C ASN A 246 14.93 8.96 -0.34
N HIS A 247 13.63 8.63 -0.41
CA HIS A 247 12.80 8.10 0.69
C HIS A 247 12.71 9.01 1.91
N ASP A 248 12.71 10.33 1.71
CA ASP A 248 12.59 11.31 2.79
C ASP A 248 11.14 11.73 3.08
N GLY A 249 10.17 11.24 2.29
CA GLY A 249 8.75 11.53 2.42
C GLY A 249 8.34 12.87 1.81
N HIS A 250 9.18 13.43 0.96
CA HIS A 250 8.90 14.64 0.19
C HIS A 250 8.96 14.34 -1.30
N ASP A 251 8.18 15.10 -2.06
CA ASP A 251 8.23 15.05 -3.52
C ASP A 251 9.57 15.60 -4.00
N ASP A 252 10.40 14.76 -4.61
CA ASP A 252 11.74 15.11 -5.11
C ASP A 252 11.70 16.13 -6.26
N HIS A 253 10.53 16.33 -6.87
CA HIS A 253 10.31 17.27 -7.97
C HIS A 253 9.47 18.49 -7.57
N GLY A 254 8.89 18.48 -6.39
CA GLY A 254 8.16 19.61 -5.81
C GLY A 254 9.09 20.76 -5.53
N GLY A 255 9.24 21.66 -6.50
CA GLY A 255 9.91 22.95 -6.29
C GLY A 255 9.16 23.78 -5.27
N ASN A 256 9.81 24.12 -4.16
CA ASN A 256 9.50 25.09 -3.10
C ASN A 256 8.13 25.77 -3.13
#